data_bda6b600a73a48e5ec8c017a8c83b249
#
_entry.id   bda6b600a73a48e5ec8c017a8c83b249
#
_cell.length_a   1.000
_cell.length_b   1.000
_cell.length_c   1.000
_cell.angle_alpha   90.00
_cell.angle_beta   90.00
_cell.angle_gamma   90.00
#
_symmetry.space_group_name_H-M   'P 1'
#
loop_
_entity.id
_entity.type
_entity.pdbx_description
1 polymer ?
#
loop_
_entity_poly.entity_id
_entity_poly.type
_entity_poly.pdbx_seq_one_letter_code
_entity_poly.pdbx_strand_id
1 'polypeptide(L)'
;MEGRSKSAIVVGALLIALGVFFLVTRFAPAIFGTFSWPYIIIGVGVVFLVIALATWTPGLVVPACVIGGIGGILYWQNQTGAWDTWSYAWALIPAFSGVGVFLNEAMEGRPVKGIVDGGWPVLVGLLLFFLFGSFFGHLPWLGPWWAVVLIVIGVLVLLRPLVRKGRSQKQ
;
A
#
# COMPACT_ATOMS: atom_id res chain seq x y z
N MET A 1 9.87 -27.24 23.64
CA MET A 1 10.41 -27.69 22.34
C MET A 1 9.34 -27.88 21.24
N GLU A 2 8.07 -28.01 21.60
CA GLU A 2 6.95 -28.25 20.65
C GLU A 2 6.61 -27.09 19.71
N GLY A 3 6.78 -25.85 20.12
CA GLY A 3 6.47 -24.69 19.28
C GLY A 3 7.41 -24.52 18.08
N ARG A 4 8.65 -24.95 18.22
CA ARG A 4 9.68 -24.83 17.17
C ARG A 4 9.47 -25.86 16.04
N SER A 5 8.87 -27.00 16.35
CA SER A 5 8.50 -28.04 15.38
C SER A 5 7.30 -27.61 14.54
N LYS A 6 6.28 -27.02 15.15
CA LYS A 6 5.05 -26.57 14.45
C LYS A 6 5.35 -25.42 13.48
N SER A 7 6.19 -24.45 13.84
CA SER A 7 6.59 -23.37 12.94
C SER A 7 7.42 -23.88 11.74
N ALA A 8 8.32 -24.84 11.97
CA ALA A 8 9.09 -25.45 10.87
C ALA A 8 8.21 -26.21 9.88
N ILE A 9 7.18 -26.93 10.37
CA ILE A 9 6.21 -27.62 9.52
C ILE A 9 5.40 -26.63 8.68
N VAL A 10 4.93 -25.51 9.29
CA VAL A 10 4.17 -24.47 8.58
C VAL A 10 5.03 -23.80 7.49
N VAL A 11 6.27 -23.44 7.82
CA VAL A 11 7.20 -22.85 6.85
C VAL A 11 7.52 -23.84 5.73
N GLY A 12 7.76 -25.11 6.06
CA GLY A 12 8.00 -26.15 5.07
C GLY A 12 6.80 -26.36 4.13
N ALA A 13 5.59 -26.42 4.69
CA ALA A 13 4.35 -26.52 3.90
C ALA A 13 4.14 -25.32 2.98
N LEU A 14 4.40 -24.10 3.46
CA LEU A 14 4.33 -22.87 2.65
C LEU A 14 5.35 -22.90 1.50
N LEU A 15 6.58 -23.33 1.76
CA LEU A 15 7.62 -23.43 0.72
C LEU A 15 7.26 -24.49 -0.33
N ILE A 16 6.70 -25.64 0.09
CA ILE A 16 6.23 -26.68 -0.83
C ILE A 16 5.07 -26.14 -1.67
N ALA A 17 4.07 -25.50 -1.05
CA ALA A 17 2.95 -24.89 -1.76
C ALA A 17 3.39 -23.86 -2.78
N LEU A 18 4.34 -23.01 -2.42
CA LEU A 18 4.94 -22.01 -3.31
C LEU A 18 5.70 -22.67 -4.46
N GLY A 19 6.49 -23.71 -4.17
CA GLY A 19 7.23 -24.48 -5.19
C GLY A 19 6.29 -25.19 -6.17
N VAL A 20 5.24 -25.85 -5.67
CA VAL A 20 4.19 -26.48 -6.50
C VAL A 20 3.48 -25.44 -7.36
N PHE A 21 3.14 -24.29 -6.80
CA PHE A 21 2.53 -23.20 -7.54
C PHE A 21 3.42 -22.76 -8.72
N PHE A 22 4.72 -22.49 -8.48
CA PHE A 22 5.66 -22.13 -9.56
C PHE A 22 5.83 -23.27 -10.58
N LEU A 23 5.85 -24.53 -10.13
CA LEU A 23 5.96 -25.67 -11.04
C LEU A 23 4.74 -25.75 -11.95
N VAL A 24 3.54 -25.63 -11.39
CA VAL A 24 2.28 -25.66 -12.16
C VAL A 24 2.20 -24.52 -13.16
N THR A 25 2.58 -23.30 -12.77
CA THR A 25 2.61 -22.16 -13.71
C THR A 25 3.62 -22.37 -14.84
N ARG A 26 4.71 -23.09 -14.59
CA ARG A 26 5.73 -23.38 -15.60
C ARG A 26 5.33 -24.49 -16.58
N PHE A 27 4.68 -25.54 -16.11
CA PHE A 27 4.36 -26.72 -16.90
C PHE A 27 2.95 -26.71 -17.51
N ALA A 28 2.06 -25.86 -17.04
CA ALA A 28 0.71 -25.71 -17.55
C ALA A 28 0.41 -24.30 -18.08
N PRO A 29 1.19 -23.79 -19.07
CA PRO A 29 0.96 -22.46 -19.63
C PRO A 29 -0.40 -22.32 -20.30
N ALA A 30 -1.02 -23.41 -20.73
CA ALA A 30 -2.37 -23.41 -21.30
C ALA A 30 -3.46 -23.09 -20.28
N ILE A 31 -3.24 -23.35 -18.99
CA ILE A 31 -4.18 -23.02 -17.90
C ILE A 31 -3.98 -21.56 -17.46
N PHE A 32 -2.74 -21.07 -17.54
CA PHE A 32 -2.34 -19.72 -17.09
C PHE A 32 -1.94 -18.80 -18.26
N GLY A 33 -2.32 -19.13 -19.48
CA GLY A 33 -1.81 -18.59 -20.75
C GLY A 33 -1.83 -17.08 -20.96
N THR A 34 -2.47 -16.31 -20.09
CA THR A 34 -2.41 -14.86 -20.00
C THR A 34 -2.12 -14.37 -18.59
N PHE A 35 -1.58 -15.28 -17.73
CA PHE A 35 -1.33 -14.96 -16.34
C PHE A 35 -0.11 -14.04 -16.23
N SER A 36 -0.38 -12.78 -16.10
CA SER A 36 0.63 -11.74 -15.90
C SER A 36 1.17 -11.84 -14.47
N TRP A 37 2.50 -11.84 -14.32
CA TRP A 37 3.17 -11.95 -13.01
C TRP A 37 2.67 -10.99 -11.91
N PRO A 38 2.15 -9.77 -12.18
CA PRO A 38 1.62 -8.90 -11.15
C PRO A 38 0.39 -9.48 -10.42
N TYR A 39 -0.32 -10.42 -11.04
CA TYR A 39 -1.44 -11.11 -10.35
C TYR A 39 -0.98 -11.90 -9.12
N ILE A 40 0.27 -12.36 -9.10
CA ILE A 40 0.85 -13.05 -7.92
C ILE A 40 0.89 -12.08 -6.75
N ILE A 41 1.34 -10.85 -6.99
CA ILE A 41 1.47 -9.82 -5.95
C ILE A 41 0.07 -9.40 -5.45
N ILE A 42 -0.86 -9.17 -6.38
CA ILE A 42 -2.27 -8.90 -6.02
C ILE A 42 -2.84 -10.06 -5.20
N GLY A 43 -2.60 -11.30 -5.64
CA GLY A 43 -3.05 -12.51 -4.95
C GLY A 43 -2.52 -12.60 -3.51
N VAL A 44 -1.24 -12.28 -3.30
CA VAL A 44 -0.67 -12.20 -1.94
C VAL A 44 -1.40 -11.14 -1.10
N GLY A 45 -1.65 -9.95 -1.64
CA GLY A 45 -2.43 -8.92 -0.97
C GLY A 45 -3.83 -9.39 -0.59
N VAL A 46 -4.52 -10.06 -1.52
CA VAL A 46 -5.86 -10.65 -1.28
C VAL A 46 -5.80 -11.73 -0.19
N VAL A 47 -4.80 -12.62 -0.21
CA VAL A 47 -4.63 -13.65 0.83
C VAL A 47 -4.47 -13.01 2.21
N PHE A 48 -3.63 -11.97 2.34
CA PHE A 48 -3.49 -11.23 3.59
C PHE A 48 -4.82 -10.62 4.05
N LEU A 49 -5.58 -10.05 3.11
CA LEU A 49 -6.89 -9.46 3.41
C LEU A 49 -7.89 -10.53 3.87
N VAL A 50 -7.95 -11.67 3.18
CA VAL A 50 -8.83 -12.79 3.55
C VAL A 50 -8.46 -13.33 4.93
N ILE A 51 -7.16 -13.51 5.23
CA ILE A 51 -6.71 -13.95 6.55
C ILE A 51 -7.10 -12.90 7.61
N ALA A 52 -6.87 -11.61 7.34
CA ALA A 52 -7.24 -10.54 8.26
C ALA A 52 -8.72 -10.57 8.63
N LEU A 53 -9.58 -10.76 7.63
CA LEU A 53 -11.04 -10.84 7.83
C LEU A 53 -11.48 -12.15 8.50
N ALA A 54 -10.92 -13.30 8.08
CA ALA A 54 -11.29 -14.61 8.61
C ALA A 54 -10.82 -14.82 10.06
N THR A 55 -9.65 -14.29 10.42
CA THR A 55 -9.06 -14.41 11.77
C THR A 55 -9.37 -13.20 12.66
N TRP A 56 -10.10 -12.21 12.11
CA TRP A 56 -10.40 -10.95 12.79
C TRP A 56 -9.13 -10.28 13.35
N THR A 57 -8.04 -10.32 12.54
CA THR A 57 -6.74 -9.74 12.90
C THR A 57 -6.51 -8.44 12.12
N PRO A 58 -6.93 -7.28 12.66
CA PRO A 58 -6.94 -6.01 11.92
C PRO A 58 -5.54 -5.60 11.43
N GLY A 59 -4.47 -5.90 12.19
CA GLY A 59 -3.09 -5.55 11.84
C GLY A 59 -2.60 -6.08 10.49
N LEU A 60 -3.22 -7.16 9.95
CA LEU A 60 -2.88 -7.70 8.64
C LEU A 60 -3.48 -6.91 7.47
N VAL A 61 -4.44 -6.03 7.72
CA VAL A 61 -5.09 -5.22 6.68
C VAL A 61 -4.12 -4.20 6.08
N VAL A 62 -3.23 -3.64 6.90
CA VAL A 62 -2.23 -2.66 6.43
C VAL A 62 -1.30 -3.28 5.37
N PRO A 63 -0.59 -4.40 5.65
CA PRO A 63 0.24 -5.04 4.63
C PRO A 63 -0.59 -5.54 3.44
N ALA A 64 -1.83 -6.00 3.63
CA ALA A 64 -2.72 -6.38 2.55
C ALA A 64 -2.98 -5.22 1.56
N CYS A 65 -3.29 -4.03 2.07
CA CYS A 65 -3.51 -2.83 1.26
C CYS A 65 -2.24 -2.38 0.53
N VAL A 66 -1.09 -2.42 1.21
CA VAL A 66 0.20 -2.03 0.61
C VAL A 66 0.57 -2.99 -0.52
N ILE A 67 0.56 -4.31 -0.25
CA ILE A 67 0.94 -5.33 -1.25
C ILE A 67 -0.06 -5.30 -2.41
N GLY A 68 -1.36 -5.24 -2.12
CA GLY A 68 -2.41 -5.17 -3.14
C GLY A 68 -2.29 -3.91 -4.00
N GLY A 69 -2.01 -2.76 -3.38
CA GLY A 69 -1.80 -1.48 -4.07
C GLY A 69 -0.56 -1.50 -4.97
N ILE A 70 0.57 -2.03 -4.49
CA ILE A 70 1.77 -2.23 -5.31
C ILE A 70 1.47 -3.17 -6.47
N GLY A 71 0.79 -4.29 -6.20
CA GLY A 71 0.35 -5.22 -7.23
C GLY A 71 -0.52 -4.57 -8.29
N GLY A 72 -1.44 -3.69 -7.90
CA GLY A 72 -2.28 -2.91 -8.80
C GLY A 72 -1.49 -1.97 -9.71
N ILE A 73 -0.50 -1.23 -9.15
CA ILE A 73 0.42 -0.38 -9.95
C ILE A 73 1.18 -1.23 -10.96
N LEU A 74 1.81 -2.32 -10.50
CA LEU A 74 2.59 -3.21 -11.36
C LEU A 74 1.73 -3.86 -12.45
N TYR A 75 0.49 -4.22 -12.15
CA TYR A 75 -0.46 -4.72 -13.14
C TYR A 75 -0.74 -3.68 -14.22
N TRP A 76 -1.06 -2.44 -13.83
CA TRP A 76 -1.31 -1.36 -14.76
C TRP A 76 -0.10 -1.07 -15.65
N GLN A 77 1.10 -0.97 -15.06
CA GLN A 77 2.36 -0.76 -15.80
C GLN A 77 2.66 -1.90 -16.77
N ASN A 78 2.41 -3.14 -16.36
CA ASN A 78 2.63 -4.30 -17.21
C ASN A 78 1.65 -4.35 -18.39
N GLN A 79 0.41 -3.89 -18.22
CA GLN A 79 -0.58 -3.84 -19.30
C GLN A 79 -0.34 -2.69 -20.27
N THR A 80 0.13 -1.56 -19.78
CA THR A 80 0.33 -0.34 -20.58
C THR A 80 1.76 -0.20 -21.12
N GLY A 81 2.72 -0.98 -20.59
CA GLY A 81 4.15 -0.82 -20.87
C GLY A 81 4.77 0.44 -20.24
N ALA A 82 4.02 1.19 -19.44
CA ALA A 82 4.39 2.49 -18.88
C ALA A 82 5.27 2.35 -17.62
N TRP A 83 6.40 1.64 -17.73
CA TRP A 83 7.32 1.39 -16.62
C TRP A 83 8.05 2.64 -16.10
N ASP A 84 8.20 3.66 -16.95
CA ASP A 84 8.73 4.98 -16.61
C ASP A 84 7.92 5.68 -15.52
N THR A 85 6.63 5.37 -15.42
CA THR A 85 5.74 5.89 -14.38
C THR A 85 6.14 5.43 -12.97
N TRP A 86 6.99 4.39 -12.85
CA TRP A 86 7.52 3.97 -11.55
C TRP A 86 8.29 5.09 -10.84
N SER A 87 8.88 6.02 -11.61
CA SER A 87 9.60 7.19 -11.09
C SER A 87 8.77 8.03 -10.08
N TYR A 88 7.44 7.99 -10.16
CA TYR A 88 6.53 8.69 -9.25
C TYR A 88 5.44 7.81 -8.64
N ALA A 89 5.09 6.66 -9.25
CA ALA A 89 4.01 5.78 -8.80
C ALA A 89 4.31 5.14 -7.43
N TRP A 90 5.59 4.88 -7.10
CA TRP A 90 6.01 4.38 -5.78
C TRP A 90 5.58 5.30 -4.63
N ALA A 91 5.40 6.60 -4.91
CA ALA A 91 4.96 7.58 -3.91
C ALA A 91 3.51 7.33 -3.42
N LEU A 92 2.74 6.46 -4.09
CA LEU A 92 1.42 6.01 -3.62
C LEU A 92 1.50 4.97 -2.49
N ILE A 93 2.67 4.37 -2.22
CA ILE A 93 2.83 3.35 -1.16
C ILE A 93 2.38 3.87 0.21
N PRO A 94 2.77 5.09 0.65
CA PRO A 94 2.22 5.68 1.87
C PRO A 94 0.70 5.85 1.83
N ALA A 95 0.11 6.16 0.67
CA ALA A 95 -1.34 6.28 0.54
C ALA A 95 -2.03 4.93 0.77
N PHE A 96 -1.50 3.84 0.21
CA PHE A 96 -2.03 2.48 0.47
C PHE A 96 -1.91 2.08 1.94
N SER A 97 -0.80 2.46 2.61
CA SER A 97 -0.67 2.21 4.05
C SER A 97 -1.72 2.99 4.84
N GLY A 98 -2.02 4.23 4.46
CA GLY A 98 -3.05 5.03 5.09
C GLY A 98 -4.46 4.44 4.92
N VAL A 99 -4.77 3.91 3.72
CA VAL A 99 -6.01 3.14 3.50
C VAL A 99 -6.08 1.93 4.41
N GLY A 100 -4.96 1.19 4.53
CA GLY A 100 -4.85 0.04 5.43
C GLY A 100 -5.09 0.42 6.90
N VAL A 101 -4.51 1.54 7.36
CA VAL A 101 -4.72 2.06 8.72
C VAL A 101 -6.19 2.44 8.94
N PHE A 102 -6.82 3.10 7.96
CA PHE A 102 -8.24 3.42 8.04
C PHE A 102 -9.10 2.16 8.21
N LEU A 103 -8.86 1.15 7.37
CA LEU A 103 -9.60 -0.11 7.44
C LEU A 103 -9.34 -0.87 8.74
N ASN A 104 -8.10 -0.87 9.24
CA ASN A 104 -7.72 -1.45 10.52
C ASN A 104 -8.52 -0.83 11.67
N GLU A 105 -8.52 0.49 11.80
CA GLU A 105 -9.24 1.20 12.85
C GLU A 105 -10.77 1.04 12.68
N ALA A 106 -11.27 0.99 11.46
CA ALA A 106 -12.68 0.73 11.19
C ALA A 106 -13.13 -0.66 11.66
N MET A 107 -12.29 -1.70 11.43
CA MET A 107 -12.54 -3.06 11.95
C MET A 107 -12.55 -3.12 13.48
N GLU A 108 -11.75 -2.25 14.13
CA GLU A 108 -11.74 -2.12 15.58
C GLU A 108 -12.89 -1.23 16.13
N GLY A 109 -13.82 -0.81 15.27
CA GLY A 109 -14.96 0.01 15.66
C GLY A 109 -14.63 1.49 15.89
N ARG A 110 -13.48 1.96 15.41
CA ARG A 110 -13.00 3.35 15.59
C ARG A 110 -12.79 4.08 14.24
N PRO A 111 -13.83 4.18 13.38
CA PRO A 111 -13.67 4.72 12.01
C PRO A 111 -13.22 6.19 11.99
N VAL A 112 -13.64 7.00 12.96
CA VAL A 112 -13.22 8.41 13.05
C VAL A 112 -11.72 8.53 13.32
N LYS A 113 -11.16 7.69 14.19
CA LYS A 113 -9.73 7.61 14.45
C LYS A 113 -9.00 7.14 13.19
N GLY A 114 -9.55 6.17 12.48
CA GLY A 114 -9.00 5.68 11.20
C GLY A 114 -8.90 6.78 10.14
N ILE A 115 -9.88 7.68 10.03
CA ILE A 115 -9.82 8.84 9.12
C ILE A 115 -8.66 9.76 9.49
N VAL A 116 -8.44 10.01 10.77
CA VAL A 116 -7.36 10.91 11.22
C VAL A 116 -5.99 10.27 11.05
N ASP A 117 -5.82 9.02 11.50
CA ASP A 117 -4.55 8.32 11.50
C ASP A 117 -4.16 7.82 10.10
N GLY A 118 -5.13 7.30 9.35
CA GLY A 118 -4.94 6.87 7.97
C GLY A 118 -4.93 8.00 6.94
N GLY A 119 -5.66 9.08 7.21
CA GLY A 119 -5.75 10.22 6.29
C GLY A 119 -4.41 10.94 6.09
N TRP A 120 -3.57 10.98 7.13
CA TRP A 120 -2.25 11.61 7.01
C TRP A 120 -1.32 10.91 6.03
N PRO A 121 -1.07 9.58 6.10
CA PRO A 121 -0.28 8.87 5.10
C PRO A 121 -0.90 8.95 3.69
N VAL A 122 -2.24 8.91 3.57
CA VAL A 122 -2.91 9.11 2.27
C VAL A 122 -2.56 10.46 1.68
N LEU A 123 -2.69 11.53 2.46
CA LEU A 123 -2.38 12.87 2.02
C LEU A 123 -0.91 13.00 1.61
N VAL A 124 0.02 12.49 2.42
CA VAL A 124 1.46 12.50 2.11
C VAL A 124 1.74 11.72 0.82
N GLY A 125 1.18 10.53 0.64
CA GLY A 125 1.38 9.72 -0.56
C GLY A 125 0.87 10.42 -1.82
N LEU A 126 -0.33 11.02 -1.76
CA LEU A 126 -0.88 11.80 -2.87
C LEU A 126 -0.05 13.04 -3.20
N LEU A 127 0.38 13.79 -2.18
CA LEU A 127 1.25 14.95 -2.37
C LEU A 127 2.58 14.58 -3.05
N LEU A 128 3.22 13.52 -2.58
CA LEU A 128 4.46 13.02 -3.18
C LEU A 128 4.22 12.52 -4.61
N PHE A 129 3.10 11.83 -4.86
CA PHE A 129 2.73 11.37 -6.20
C PHE A 129 2.60 12.55 -7.19
N PHE A 130 1.87 13.59 -6.82
CA PHE A 130 1.71 14.77 -7.66
C PHE A 130 3.02 15.55 -7.80
N LEU A 131 3.80 15.67 -6.72
CA LEU A 131 5.10 16.34 -6.74
C LEU A 131 6.07 15.66 -7.71
N PHE A 132 6.28 14.36 -7.56
CA PHE A 132 7.19 13.61 -8.43
C PHE A 132 6.65 13.48 -9.85
N GLY A 133 5.34 13.26 -10.02
CA GLY A 133 4.70 13.21 -11.34
C GLY A 133 4.85 14.53 -12.12
N SER A 134 4.77 15.67 -11.42
CA SER A 134 5.02 16.97 -12.02
C SER A 134 6.51 17.19 -12.33
N PHE A 135 7.39 16.83 -11.40
CA PHE A 135 8.84 16.99 -11.55
C PHE A 135 9.39 16.16 -12.74
N PHE A 136 8.92 14.94 -12.92
CA PHE A 136 9.33 14.10 -14.05
C PHE A 136 8.59 14.39 -15.37
N GLY A 137 7.76 15.45 -15.41
CA GLY A 137 7.08 15.90 -16.63
C GLY A 137 5.93 15.01 -17.10
N HIS A 138 5.49 14.04 -16.29
CA HIS A 138 4.38 13.14 -16.63
C HIS A 138 2.99 13.77 -16.37
N LEU A 139 2.94 14.90 -15.68
CA LEU A 139 1.74 15.67 -15.39
C LEU A 139 1.88 17.11 -15.92
N PRO A 140 1.88 17.31 -17.26
CA PRO A 140 2.17 18.61 -17.87
C PRO A 140 1.12 19.70 -17.50
N TRP A 141 -0.09 19.29 -17.13
CA TRP A 141 -1.17 20.19 -16.70
C TRP A 141 -0.92 20.82 -15.32
N LEU A 142 -0.04 20.25 -14.50
CA LEU A 142 0.40 20.85 -13.23
C LEU A 142 1.52 21.88 -13.44
N GLY A 143 2.28 21.84 -14.55
CA GLY A 143 3.32 22.81 -14.90
C GLY A 143 4.18 23.22 -13.70
N PRO A 144 4.39 24.55 -13.49
CA PRO A 144 5.19 25.07 -12.36
C PRO A 144 4.48 25.00 -10.99
N TRP A 145 3.24 24.51 -10.92
CA TRP A 145 2.44 24.48 -9.69
C TRP A 145 2.99 23.52 -8.61
N TRP A 146 3.95 22.66 -8.95
CA TRP A 146 4.63 21.83 -7.95
C TRP A 146 5.29 22.66 -6.82
N ALA A 147 5.76 23.88 -7.14
CA ALA A 147 6.31 24.78 -6.12
C ALA A 147 5.24 25.23 -5.11
N VAL A 148 4.00 25.46 -5.58
CA VAL A 148 2.86 25.78 -4.70
C VAL A 148 2.55 24.63 -3.75
N VAL A 149 2.62 23.39 -4.23
CA VAL A 149 2.43 22.19 -3.38
C VAL A 149 3.47 22.16 -2.27
N LEU A 150 4.75 22.44 -2.57
CA LEU A 150 5.81 22.52 -1.56
C LEU A 150 5.55 23.62 -0.52
N ILE A 151 5.10 24.79 -0.97
CA ILE A 151 4.75 25.90 -0.08
C ILE A 151 3.60 25.48 0.85
N VAL A 152 2.55 24.85 0.32
CA VAL A 152 1.42 24.37 1.12
C VAL A 152 1.87 23.33 2.15
N ILE A 153 2.73 22.37 1.76
CA ILE A 153 3.31 21.40 2.70
C ILE A 153 4.11 22.13 3.79
N GLY A 154 4.96 23.06 3.42
CA GLY A 154 5.76 23.85 4.36
C GLY A 154 4.88 24.59 5.38
N VAL A 155 3.83 25.25 4.91
CA VAL A 155 2.87 25.95 5.76
C VAL A 155 2.13 24.98 6.69
N LEU A 156 1.66 23.84 6.20
CA LEU A 156 1.00 22.80 7.03
C LEU A 156 1.92 22.26 8.12
N VAL A 157 3.19 22.02 7.79
CA VAL A 157 4.20 21.56 8.77
C VAL A 157 4.46 22.63 9.83
N LEU A 158 4.56 23.90 9.44
CA LEU A 158 4.75 25.02 10.37
C LEU A 158 3.54 25.26 11.27
N LEU A 159 2.32 25.08 10.77
CA LEU A 159 1.10 25.27 11.56
C LEU A 159 0.85 24.13 12.56
N ARG A 160 1.39 22.95 12.31
CA ARG A 160 1.18 21.76 13.16
C ARG A 160 1.57 21.96 14.64
N PRO A 161 2.75 22.52 15.00
CA PRO A 161 3.12 22.78 16.38
C PRO A 161 2.28 23.90 17.01
N LEU A 162 1.81 24.89 16.21
CA LEU A 162 0.99 26.00 16.72
C LEU A 162 -0.40 25.51 17.16
N VAL A 163 -1.00 24.60 16.39
CA VAL A 163 -2.29 23.99 16.73
C VAL A 163 -2.18 23.07 17.95
N ARG A 164 -1.04 22.36 18.13
CA ARG A 164 -0.81 21.52 19.33
C ARG A 164 -0.62 22.33 20.60
N LYS A 165 0.05 23.49 20.55
CA LYS A 165 0.24 24.36 21.71
C LYS A 165 -1.07 24.93 22.25
N GLY A 166 -2.03 25.22 21.39
CA GLY A 166 -3.35 25.75 21.79
C GLY A 166 -4.24 24.77 22.56
N ARG A 167 -3.96 23.47 22.48
CA ARG A 167 -4.69 22.42 23.25
C ARG A 167 -4.14 22.15 24.63
N SER A 168 -2.86 22.44 24.88
CA SER A 168 -2.24 22.22 26.20
C SER A 168 -2.52 23.31 27.23
N GLN A 169 -3.10 24.45 26.83
CA GLN A 169 -3.43 25.55 27.75
C GLN A 169 -4.90 25.53 28.23
N LYS A 170 -5.69 24.50 27.82
CA LYS A 170 -7.13 24.40 28.21
C LYS A 170 -7.40 23.21 29.16
N GLN A 171 -6.37 22.71 29.85
CA GLN A 171 -6.55 21.74 30.95
C GLN A 171 -6.12 22.35 32.27
#